data_b6060e6f7fb2237e6d1222a302922084
#
_entry.id   b6060e6f7fb2237e6d1222a302922084
#
_cell.length_a   1.000
_cell.length_b   1.000
_cell.length_c   1.000
_cell.angle_alpha   90.00
_cell.angle_beta   90.00
_cell.angle_gamma   90.00
#
_symmetry.space_group_name_H-M   'P 1'
#
loop_
_entity.id
_entity.type
_entity.pdbx_description
1 polymer ?
#
loop_
_entity_poly.entity_id
_entity_poly.type
_entity_poly.pdbx_seq_one_letter_code
_entity_poly.pdbx_strand_id
1 'polypeptide(L)'
;YYNNNGSKVTNAWRQAQDGTWRYLESSGAMATNKWVDNDDYYVDASGIMITNKWLQVANSRKTSGYDWYYFGNNGKCSKEKWVQIDGKYYYFGDTGAMETGWILDDMYYCDDVGVMVTGWKKLTPPEEYQDEDKHTGPFETASDGQYWYYFGTNGKKTVPSENGTNIKQKKINGTYYCLREDGAVQTGWVCVTGDESDNIEDYRLVDAEGKVRTGWYSAEPPEYLAGHYDHDVEWFYFNSKGVPEVGPAKGSAKTSDLKRINGYTHLFNEYGTPVYGVQKVYTNSSEYTAYYFGNYPQSSMLTGKYNITEGGVSWPYYFNSTGKGYTGVYDNYLYYMGKLQKADSGSKYEVFSVPNGNSYKNYVVNTSGKIAKNTTVKDSNGVKYKTNSSGVLTKEDDESVDGGSYRSPEEPEWDNE
;
A
#
# COMPACT_ATOMS: atom_id res chain seq x y z
N TYR A 1 -30.63 47.60 -47.14
CA TYR A 1 -31.97 47.41 -46.53
C TYR A 1 -32.47 48.73 -45.95
N TYR A 2 -33.76 49.01 -46.22
CA TYR A 2 -34.47 50.13 -45.65
C TYR A 2 -35.73 49.64 -44.99
N ASN A 3 -36.11 50.27 -43.85
CA ASN A 3 -37.40 50.04 -43.21
C ASN A 3 -38.55 50.64 -44.06
N ASN A 4 -39.77 50.26 -43.72
CA ASN A 4 -40.99 50.79 -44.43
C ASN A 4 -41.11 52.31 -44.36
N ASN A 5 -40.45 52.97 -43.43
CA ASN A 5 -40.40 54.43 -43.29
C ASN A 5 -39.21 55.07 -44.06
N GLY A 6 -38.48 54.32 -44.87
CA GLY A 6 -37.35 54.80 -45.64
C GLY A 6 -36.04 54.96 -44.88
N SER A 7 -36.00 54.59 -43.57
CA SER A 7 -34.76 54.61 -42.77
C SER A 7 -33.87 53.44 -43.10
N LYS A 8 -32.55 53.69 -43.18
CA LYS A 8 -31.54 52.67 -43.40
C LYS A 8 -31.44 51.74 -42.16
N VAL A 9 -31.44 50.44 -42.40
CA VAL A 9 -31.24 49.44 -41.31
C VAL A 9 -29.74 49.27 -41.06
N THR A 10 -29.34 49.35 -39.81
CA THR A 10 -27.95 49.19 -39.33
C THR A 10 -27.89 48.35 -38.07
N ASN A 11 -26.74 47.70 -37.83
CA ASN A 11 -26.46 46.84 -36.65
C ASN A 11 -27.59 45.85 -36.39
N ALA A 12 -28.06 45.15 -37.39
CA ALA A 12 -29.23 44.29 -37.30
C ALA A 12 -29.21 43.10 -38.23
N TRP A 13 -29.76 42.01 -37.77
CA TRP A 13 -30.01 40.82 -38.57
C TRP A 13 -31.22 41.02 -39.48
N ARG A 14 -31.13 40.50 -40.69
CA ARG A 14 -32.23 40.45 -41.67
C ARG A 14 -32.26 39.08 -42.33
N GLN A 15 -33.43 38.48 -42.40
CA GLN A 15 -33.66 37.28 -43.17
C GLN A 15 -33.89 37.63 -44.64
N ALA A 16 -33.13 37.00 -45.54
CA ALA A 16 -33.35 37.14 -46.97
C ALA A 16 -34.49 36.25 -47.46
N GLN A 17 -34.94 36.44 -48.70
CA GLN A 17 -36.03 35.66 -49.27
C GLN A 17 -35.72 34.15 -49.40
N ASP A 18 -34.47 33.79 -49.46
CA ASP A 18 -33.95 32.42 -49.49
C ASP A 18 -33.93 31.77 -48.07
N GLY A 19 -34.40 32.49 -47.07
CA GLY A 19 -34.43 32.02 -45.67
C GLY A 19 -33.10 32.22 -44.93
N THR A 20 -32.03 32.68 -45.58
CA THR A 20 -30.71 32.88 -44.94
C THR A 20 -30.71 34.18 -44.12
N TRP A 21 -29.91 34.19 -43.03
CA TRP A 21 -29.74 35.38 -42.19
C TRP A 21 -28.46 36.12 -42.55
N ARG A 22 -28.56 37.46 -42.64
CA ARG A 22 -27.47 38.37 -42.97
C ARG A 22 -27.40 39.52 -41.99
N TYR A 23 -26.21 39.98 -41.63
CA TYR A 23 -26.01 41.07 -40.71
C TYR A 23 -25.66 42.36 -41.45
N LEU A 24 -26.33 43.45 -41.05
CA LEU A 24 -26.05 44.79 -41.58
C LEU A 24 -25.25 45.56 -40.53
N GLU A 25 -24.06 46.03 -40.95
CA GLU A 25 -23.15 46.80 -40.11
C GLU A 25 -23.70 48.20 -39.79
N SER A 26 -22.98 48.97 -38.94
CA SER A 26 -23.31 50.37 -38.62
C SER A 26 -23.40 51.25 -39.85
N SER A 27 -22.68 50.98 -40.90
CA SER A 27 -22.78 51.63 -42.20
C SER A 27 -24.03 51.26 -42.99
N GLY A 28 -24.73 50.17 -42.58
CA GLY A 28 -25.83 49.55 -43.31
C GLY A 28 -25.34 48.66 -44.47
N ALA A 29 -24.03 48.46 -44.64
CA ALA A 29 -23.47 47.47 -45.54
C ALA A 29 -23.71 46.06 -44.96
N MET A 30 -23.80 45.07 -45.82
CA MET A 30 -23.84 43.65 -45.43
C MET A 30 -22.44 43.22 -45.01
N ALA A 31 -22.34 42.66 -43.81
CA ALA A 31 -21.11 42.07 -43.31
C ALA A 31 -20.79 40.79 -44.10
N THR A 32 -19.50 40.57 -44.39
CA THR A 32 -18.99 39.36 -45.08
C THR A 32 -17.69 38.89 -44.45
N ASN A 33 -17.53 37.57 -44.31
CA ASN A 33 -16.31 36.88 -43.85
C ASN A 33 -15.77 37.47 -42.53
N LYS A 34 -16.59 37.68 -41.56
CA LYS A 34 -16.21 38.26 -40.24
C LYS A 34 -17.17 37.93 -39.11
N TRP A 35 -16.68 38.18 -37.92
CA TRP A 35 -17.46 38.18 -36.69
C TRP A 35 -18.40 39.38 -36.67
N VAL A 36 -19.61 39.17 -36.14
CA VAL A 36 -20.65 40.19 -36.03
C VAL A 36 -21.41 40.03 -34.72
N ASP A 37 -22.16 41.07 -34.35
CA ASP A 37 -23.06 41.08 -33.19
C ASP A 37 -22.35 40.67 -31.89
N ASN A 38 -21.36 41.48 -31.47
CA ASN A 38 -20.49 41.30 -30.32
C ASN A 38 -19.64 39.98 -30.38
N ASP A 39 -19.24 39.59 -31.56
CA ASP A 39 -18.46 38.33 -31.78
C ASP A 39 -19.20 37.06 -31.34
N ASP A 40 -20.55 37.13 -31.33
CA ASP A 40 -21.37 35.96 -31.01
C ASP A 40 -21.73 35.15 -32.25
N TYR A 41 -21.62 35.75 -33.46
CA TYR A 41 -21.95 35.11 -34.73
C TYR A 41 -20.86 35.38 -35.80
N TYR A 42 -20.83 34.52 -36.78
CA TYR A 42 -19.96 34.67 -37.93
C TYR A 42 -20.77 34.62 -39.21
N VAL A 43 -20.47 35.49 -40.16
CA VAL A 43 -21.00 35.45 -41.54
C VAL A 43 -19.93 35.04 -42.52
N ASP A 44 -20.28 34.19 -43.47
CA ASP A 44 -19.36 33.71 -44.51
C ASP A 44 -19.05 34.78 -45.57
N ALA A 45 -18.24 34.41 -46.61
CA ALA A 45 -17.88 35.30 -47.70
C ALA A 45 -19.11 35.82 -48.50
N SER A 46 -20.23 35.09 -48.45
CA SER A 46 -21.50 35.50 -49.08
C SER A 46 -22.39 36.30 -48.13
N GLY A 47 -21.93 36.61 -46.92
CA GLY A 47 -22.67 37.29 -45.86
C GLY A 47 -23.74 36.44 -45.17
N ILE A 48 -23.70 35.11 -45.34
CA ILE A 48 -24.67 34.18 -44.74
C ILE A 48 -24.20 33.78 -43.32
N MET A 49 -25.11 33.84 -42.36
CA MET A 49 -24.83 33.39 -40.98
C MET A 49 -24.45 31.91 -40.93
N ILE A 50 -23.31 31.59 -40.30
CA ILE A 50 -22.88 30.21 -40.05
C ILE A 50 -23.80 29.58 -39.00
N THR A 51 -24.33 28.39 -39.27
CA THR A 51 -25.19 27.63 -38.35
C THR A 51 -24.82 26.14 -38.38
N ASN A 52 -24.94 25.48 -37.21
CA ASN A 52 -24.73 24.04 -37.03
C ASN A 52 -23.45 23.53 -37.72
N LYS A 53 -22.34 24.25 -37.56
CA LYS A 53 -21.12 24.03 -38.34
C LYS A 53 -19.86 24.39 -37.55
N TRP A 54 -18.81 23.60 -37.78
CA TRP A 54 -17.44 23.97 -37.45
C TRP A 54 -16.90 25.05 -38.40
N LEU A 55 -16.13 25.97 -37.83
CA LEU A 55 -15.44 27.01 -38.59
C LEU A 55 -14.02 27.17 -38.06
N GLN A 56 -13.07 27.22 -39.00
CA GLN A 56 -11.69 27.61 -38.78
C GLN A 56 -11.51 29.09 -39.02
N VAL A 57 -10.98 29.80 -38.03
CA VAL A 57 -10.69 31.24 -38.15
C VAL A 57 -9.19 31.47 -37.90
N ALA A 58 -8.54 32.25 -38.75
CA ALA A 58 -7.11 32.54 -38.63
C ALA A 58 -6.77 33.17 -37.28
N ASN A 59 -5.73 32.66 -36.64
CA ASN A 59 -5.14 33.20 -35.43
C ASN A 59 -3.61 33.16 -35.52
N SER A 60 -3.02 34.30 -35.79
CA SER A 60 -1.56 34.45 -35.98
C SER A 60 -0.75 34.25 -34.68
N ARG A 61 -1.41 34.15 -33.53
CA ARG A 61 -0.75 33.93 -32.25
C ARG A 61 -0.58 32.45 -31.92
N LYS A 62 -1.26 31.56 -32.63
CA LYS A 62 -1.14 30.10 -32.44
C LYS A 62 -0.20 29.48 -33.46
N THR A 63 0.54 28.48 -33.06
CA THR A 63 1.41 27.67 -33.92
C THR A 63 0.63 27.00 -35.06
N SER A 64 -0.62 26.60 -34.80
CA SER A 64 -1.57 26.08 -35.81
C SER A 64 -2.01 27.12 -36.82
N GLY A 65 -1.82 28.41 -36.55
CA GLY A 65 -2.26 29.50 -37.38
C GLY A 65 -3.77 29.76 -37.41
N TYR A 66 -4.55 28.99 -36.64
CA TYR A 66 -6.03 29.12 -36.58
C TYR A 66 -6.59 28.57 -35.28
N ASP A 67 -7.84 29.00 -34.98
CA ASP A 67 -8.72 28.45 -33.97
C ASP A 67 -9.93 27.79 -34.60
N TRP A 68 -10.47 26.78 -33.89
CA TRP A 68 -11.71 26.12 -34.23
C TRP A 68 -12.87 26.64 -33.36
N TYR A 69 -14.01 26.94 -34.04
CA TYR A 69 -15.24 27.39 -33.39
C TYR A 69 -16.40 26.51 -33.82
N TYR A 70 -17.44 26.42 -32.99
CA TYR A 70 -18.67 25.72 -33.34
C TYR A 70 -19.88 26.64 -33.17
N PHE A 71 -20.68 26.74 -34.19
CA PHE A 71 -21.89 27.51 -34.22
C PHE A 71 -23.10 26.58 -34.13
N GLY A 72 -23.99 26.84 -33.15
CA GLY A 72 -25.22 26.07 -32.96
C GLY A 72 -26.23 26.27 -34.09
N ASN A 73 -27.37 25.60 -33.97
CA ASN A 73 -28.46 25.72 -34.95
C ASN A 73 -29.06 27.13 -35.04
N ASN A 74 -28.93 27.92 -33.99
CA ASN A 74 -29.33 29.33 -33.96
C ASN A 74 -28.26 30.31 -34.44
N GLY A 75 -27.12 29.78 -34.94
CA GLY A 75 -25.98 30.56 -35.40
C GLY A 75 -25.11 31.16 -34.33
N LYS A 76 -25.43 30.94 -33.03
CA LYS A 76 -24.62 31.46 -31.93
C LYS A 76 -23.36 30.62 -31.72
N CYS A 77 -22.21 31.28 -31.58
CA CYS A 77 -20.95 30.68 -31.22
C CYS A 77 -21.04 30.06 -29.82
N SER A 78 -20.52 28.87 -29.66
CA SER A 78 -20.39 28.21 -28.34
C SER A 78 -19.24 28.85 -27.56
N LYS A 79 -19.51 29.31 -26.32
CA LYS A 79 -18.54 29.94 -25.42
C LYS A 79 -18.72 29.39 -24.00
N GLU A 80 -17.64 29.24 -23.25
CA GLU A 80 -17.58 28.83 -21.86
C GLU A 80 -18.44 27.60 -21.52
N LYS A 81 -18.41 26.57 -22.38
CA LYS A 81 -19.23 25.38 -22.20
C LYS A 81 -18.76 24.15 -22.93
N TRP A 82 -19.16 23.02 -22.43
CA TRP A 82 -19.12 21.74 -23.12
C TRP A 82 -20.23 21.63 -24.17
N VAL A 83 -19.89 21.13 -25.34
CA VAL A 83 -20.85 20.83 -26.41
C VAL A 83 -20.62 19.41 -26.90
N GLN A 84 -21.69 18.64 -26.99
CA GLN A 84 -21.65 17.33 -27.63
C GLN A 84 -21.90 17.48 -29.13
N ILE A 85 -20.95 17.04 -29.95
CA ILE A 85 -21.01 17.09 -31.41
C ILE A 85 -20.64 15.69 -31.91
N ASP A 86 -21.51 15.08 -32.67
CA ASP A 86 -21.32 13.71 -33.21
C ASP A 86 -20.91 12.68 -32.15
N GLY A 87 -21.51 12.77 -30.95
CA GLY A 87 -21.28 11.85 -29.84
C GLY A 87 -20.03 12.13 -29.02
N LYS A 88 -19.21 13.10 -29.40
CA LYS A 88 -17.99 13.53 -28.69
C LYS A 88 -18.21 14.86 -28.00
N TYR A 89 -17.53 15.07 -26.85
CA TYR A 89 -17.58 16.32 -26.10
C TYR A 89 -16.39 17.20 -26.42
N TYR A 90 -16.64 18.49 -26.60
CA TYR A 90 -15.63 19.52 -26.86
C TYR A 90 -15.91 20.70 -25.91
N TYR A 91 -14.86 21.32 -25.42
CA TYR A 91 -14.97 22.54 -24.62
C TYR A 91 -14.59 23.77 -25.43
N PHE A 92 -15.39 24.81 -25.32
CA PHE A 92 -15.15 26.09 -25.93
C PHE A 92 -14.90 27.12 -24.85
N GLY A 93 -13.77 27.81 -24.88
CA GLY A 93 -13.37 28.80 -23.90
C GLY A 93 -14.17 30.10 -23.97
N ASP A 94 -13.70 31.12 -23.28
CA ASP A 94 -14.32 32.45 -23.18
C ASP A 94 -14.44 33.16 -24.53
N THR A 95 -13.43 33.01 -25.39
CA THR A 95 -13.45 33.54 -26.76
C THR A 95 -14.35 32.74 -27.71
N GLY A 96 -14.78 31.55 -27.29
CA GLY A 96 -15.46 30.56 -28.13
C GLY A 96 -14.51 29.68 -28.94
N ALA A 97 -13.20 29.81 -28.78
CA ALA A 97 -12.23 28.89 -29.36
C ALA A 97 -12.30 27.51 -28.67
N MET A 98 -12.18 26.44 -29.45
CA MET A 98 -12.06 25.09 -28.95
C MET A 98 -10.76 24.94 -28.17
N GLU A 99 -10.84 24.42 -26.96
CA GLU A 99 -9.71 24.17 -26.07
C GLU A 99 -9.13 22.77 -26.27
N THR A 100 -7.81 22.66 -26.08
CA THR A 100 -7.03 21.40 -26.09
C THR A 100 -6.08 21.35 -24.91
N GLY A 101 -5.62 20.17 -24.52
CA GLY A 101 -4.75 19.99 -23.36
C GLY A 101 -5.52 20.05 -22.05
N TRP A 102 -4.85 20.47 -20.99
CA TRP A 102 -5.44 20.66 -19.66
C TRP A 102 -6.35 21.89 -19.64
N ILE A 103 -7.56 21.74 -19.10
CA ILE A 103 -8.57 22.80 -19.06
C ILE A 103 -9.34 22.79 -17.74
N LEU A 104 -10.01 23.90 -17.42
CA LEU A 104 -10.87 24.06 -16.23
C LEU A 104 -10.13 23.69 -14.94
N ASP A 105 -9.10 24.45 -14.61
CA ASP A 105 -8.21 24.22 -13.45
C ASP A 105 -7.64 22.79 -13.46
N ASP A 106 -7.21 22.32 -14.65
CA ASP A 106 -6.61 21.01 -14.90
C ASP A 106 -7.48 19.81 -14.50
N MET A 107 -8.78 20.04 -14.33
CA MET A 107 -9.72 18.97 -13.97
C MET A 107 -10.20 18.14 -15.14
N TYR A 108 -9.95 18.61 -16.38
CA TYR A 108 -10.30 17.92 -17.62
C TYR A 108 -9.14 17.99 -18.60
N TYR A 109 -9.13 17.06 -19.53
CA TYR A 109 -8.17 17.06 -20.63
C TYR A 109 -8.89 16.85 -21.97
N CYS A 110 -8.58 17.69 -22.95
CA CYS A 110 -8.99 17.50 -24.32
C CYS A 110 -7.77 17.12 -25.17
N ASP A 111 -7.92 16.13 -26.04
CA ASP A 111 -6.86 15.71 -26.94
C ASP A 111 -6.52 16.77 -28.00
N ASP A 112 -5.54 16.49 -28.86
CA ASP A 112 -5.06 17.43 -29.88
C ASP A 112 -6.12 17.82 -30.93
N VAL A 113 -7.23 17.06 -30.99
CA VAL A 113 -8.39 17.37 -31.84
C VAL A 113 -9.58 17.90 -31.04
N GLY A 114 -9.36 18.23 -29.75
CA GLY A 114 -10.33 18.87 -28.85
C GLY A 114 -11.31 17.92 -28.21
N VAL A 115 -11.19 16.60 -28.39
CA VAL A 115 -12.12 15.62 -27.81
C VAL A 115 -11.81 15.41 -26.32
N MET A 116 -12.83 15.52 -25.49
CA MET A 116 -12.75 15.22 -24.06
C MET A 116 -12.25 13.80 -23.81
N VAL A 117 -11.20 13.67 -23.00
CA VAL A 117 -10.62 12.37 -22.61
C VAL A 117 -11.43 11.74 -21.49
N THR A 118 -11.60 10.42 -21.54
CA THR A 118 -12.15 9.58 -20.48
C THR A 118 -11.31 8.31 -20.31
N GLY A 119 -11.38 7.67 -19.12
CA GLY A 119 -10.58 6.48 -18.83
C GLY A 119 -9.12 6.80 -18.53
N TRP A 120 -8.26 5.82 -18.70
CA TRP A 120 -6.82 5.96 -18.49
C TRP A 120 -6.12 6.69 -19.64
N LYS A 121 -5.30 7.66 -19.29
CA LYS A 121 -4.48 8.40 -20.26
C LYS A 121 -3.11 8.72 -19.68
N LYS A 122 -2.05 8.54 -20.47
CA LYS A 122 -0.69 8.94 -20.13
C LYS A 122 -0.42 10.33 -20.69
N LEU A 123 -0.09 11.30 -19.82
CA LEU A 123 0.00 12.72 -20.14
C LEU A 123 1.19 13.37 -19.44
N THR A 124 1.73 14.41 -20.05
CA THR A 124 2.60 15.37 -19.36
C THR A 124 1.76 16.09 -18.29
N PRO A 125 2.25 16.26 -17.05
CA PRO A 125 1.55 16.97 -16.00
C PRO A 125 1.13 18.39 -16.41
N PRO A 126 0.14 18.97 -15.72
CA PRO A 126 -0.11 20.41 -15.80
C PRO A 126 1.15 21.23 -15.52
N GLU A 127 1.24 22.44 -16.08
CA GLU A 127 2.47 23.26 -16.03
C GLU A 127 2.97 23.49 -14.58
N GLU A 128 2.06 23.71 -13.63
CA GLU A 128 2.41 23.92 -12.23
C GLU A 128 3.05 22.68 -11.56
N TYR A 129 2.85 21.48 -12.12
CA TYR A 129 3.37 20.20 -11.63
C TYR A 129 4.54 19.67 -12.47
N GLN A 130 5.11 20.44 -13.37
CA GLN A 130 6.30 20.10 -14.15
C GLN A 130 7.61 20.51 -13.48
N ASP A 131 7.55 21.36 -12.46
CA ASP A 131 8.71 21.85 -11.70
C ASP A 131 9.06 20.85 -10.59
N GLU A 132 10.19 20.16 -10.70
CA GLU A 132 10.66 19.15 -9.75
C GLU A 132 10.83 19.69 -8.33
N ASP A 133 11.17 20.99 -8.17
CA ASP A 133 11.35 21.63 -6.86
C ASP A 133 10.01 21.83 -6.09
N LYS A 134 8.87 21.68 -6.74
CA LYS A 134 7.53 21.81 -6.15
C LYS A 134 6.90 20.49 -5.74
N HIS A 135 7.57 19.37 -6.01
CA HIS A 135 7.04 18.03 -5.72
C HIS A 135 7.83 17.40 -4.58
N THR A 136 7.26 17.46 -3.38
CA THR A 136 7.73 16.71 -2.23
C THR A 136 7.22 15.27 -2.34
N GLY A 137 8.12 14.32 -2.59
CA GLY A 137 7.84 12.90 -2.56
C GLY A 137 8.79 12.10 -3.45
N PRO A 138 9.04 10.82 -3.13
CA PRO A 138 9.89 9.95 -3.93
C PRO A 138 9.17 9.61 -5.24
N PHE A 139 9.32 10.46 -6.25
CA PHE A 139 8.85 10.18 -7.59
C PHE A 139 10.03 9.80 -8.45
N GLU A 140 10.08 8.55 -8.89
CA GLU A 140 10.77 8.27 -10.13
C GLU A 140 10.05 9.09 -11.20
N THR A 141 10.69 10.16 -11.64
CA THR A 141 10.30 10.90 -12.84
C THR A 141 10.18 9.87 -13.95
N ALA A 142 8.97 9.68 -14.50
CA ALA A 142 8.81 8.81 -15.65
C ALA A 142 9.82 9.26 -16.69
N SER A 143 10.63 8.35 -17.23
CA SER A 143 11.75 8.66 -18.14
C SER A 143 11.35 9.49 -19.35
N ASP A 144 10.05 9.60 -19.64
CA ASP A 144 9.44 10.39 -20.72
C ASP A 144 8.69 11.64 -20.19
N GLY A 145 8.76 11.95 -18.88
CA GLY A 145 8.04 13.07 -18.26
C GLY A 145 6.52 12.93 -18.26
N GLN A 146 5.98 11.74 -18.54
CA GLN A 146 4.55 11.51 -18.62
C GLN A 146 4.08 10.58 -17.51
N TYR A 147 2.90 10.85 -16.94
CA TYR A 147 2.27 10.08 -15.89
C TYR A 147 0.89 9.59 -16.31
N TRP A 148 0.42 8.51 -15.68
CA TRP A 148 -0.92 8.01 -15.87
C TRP A 148 -1.91 8.81 -15.04
N TYR A 149 -3.02 9.21 -15.68
CA TYR A 149 -4.17 9.85 -15.08
C TYR A 149 -5.43 9.05 -15.39
N TYR A 150 -6.43 9.12 -14.52
CA TYR A 150 -7.72 8.52 -14.77
C TYR A 150 -8.82 9.57 -14.80
N PHE A 151 -9.59 9.60 -15.90
CA PHE A 151 -10.73 10.47 -16.10
C PHE A 151 -12.02 9.64 -16.01
N GLY A 152 -12.98 10.06 -15.21
CA GLY A 152 -14.28 9.44 -15.11
C GLY A 152 -15.05 9.49 -16.45
N THR A 153 -16.21 8.83 -16.49
CA THR A 153 -17.07 8.85 -17.70
C THR A 153 -17.62 10.24 -18.03
N ASN A 154 -17.61 11.16 -17.06
CA ASN A 154 -17.95 12.58 -17.23
C ASN A 154 -16.75 13.44 -17.62
N GLY A 155 -15.58 12.83 -17.91
CA GLY A 155 -14.34 13.52 -18.26
C GLY A 155 -13.60 14.17 -17.10
N LYS A 156 -14.13 14.10 -15.84
CA LYS A 156 -13.45 14.70 -14.70
C LYS A 156 -12.28 13.84 -14.24
N LYS A 157 -11.12 14.45 -14.05
CA LYS A 157 -9.91 13.82 -13.50
C LYS A 157 -10.14 13.31 -12.08
N THR A 158 -9.63 12.12 -11.76
CA THR A 158 -9.65 11.59 -10.40
C THR A 158 -8.44 12.10 -9.65
N VAL A 159 -8.69 12.74 -8.51
CA VAL A 159 -7.66 13.26 -7.58
C VAL A 159 -7.88 12.70 -6.18
N PRO A 160 -6.90 12.76 -5.27
CA PRO A 160 -7.11 12.51 -3.84
C PRO A 160 -8.25 13.39 -3.31
N SER A 161 -8.92 12.97 -2.24
CA SER A 161 -10.13 13.63 -1.74
C SER A 161 -9.87 15.07 -1.28
N GLU A 162 -10.72 16.01 -1.71
CA GLU A 162 -10.73 17.43 -1.31
C GLU A 162 -11.14 17.67 0.16
N ASN A 163 -11.53 16.64 0.92
CA ASN A 163 -12.12 16.76 2.26
C ASN A 163 -11.14 16.50 3.42
N GLY A 164 -9.88 16.94 3.32
CA GLY A 164 -8.97 17.05 4.48
C GLY A 164 -8.45 15.71 5.05
N THR A 165 -8.85 14.56 4.54
CA THR A 165 -8.17 13.29 4.74
C THR A 165 -7.31 13.05 3.51
N ASN A 166 -6.07 13.49 3.58
CA ASN A 166 -5.08 13.37 2.49
C ASN A 166 -4.64 11.91 2.25
N ILE A 167 -5.60 10.99 2.20
CA ILE A 167 -5.30 9.62 1.80
C ILE A 167 -5.12 9.61 0.29
N LYS A 168 -3.88 9.55 -0.14
CA LYS A 168 -3.47 9.50 -1.56
C LYS A 168 -3.96 8.24 -2.30
N GLN A 169 -4.63 7.30 -1.64
CA GLN A 169 -5.11 6.03 -2.19
C GLN A 169 -6.55 6.11 -2.71
N LYS A 170 -6.76 5.66 -3.95
CA LYS A 170 -8.09 5.61 -4.60
C LYS A 170 -8.39 4.24 -5.19
N LYS A 171 -9.65 3.84 -5.12
CA LYS A 171 -10.14 2.62 -5.80
C LYS A 171 -10.77 2.98 -7.14
N ILE A 172 -10.16 2.53 -8.23
CA ILE A 172 -10.60 2.77 -9.60
C ILE A 172 -10.88 1.41 -10.24
N ASN A 173 -12.11 1.20 -10.71
CA ASN A 173 -12.55 -0.06 -11.33
C ASN A 173 -12.17 -1.32 -10.54
N GLY A 174 -12.31 -1.27 -9.20
CA GLY A 174 -12.03 -2.40 -8.33
C GLY A 174 -10.59 -2.53 -7.84
N THR A 175 -9.62 -1.83 -8.41
CA THR A 175 -8.18 -1.83 -8.07
C THR A 175 -7.81 -0.55 -7.34
N TYR A 176 -6.93 -0.67 -6.33
CA TYR A 176 -6.38 0.49 -5.63
C TYR A 176 -5.15 1.04 -6.34
N TYR A 177 -5.08 2.35 -6.41
CA TYR A 177 -3.98 3.15 -6.94
C TYR A 177 -3.60 4.21 -5.91
N CYS A 178 -2.34 4.62 -5.89
CA CYS A 178 -1.90 5.80 -5.15
C CYS A 178 -1.75 6.97 -6.13
N LEU A 179 -2.32 8.11 -5.77
CA LEU A 179 -2.36 9.29 -6.62
C LEU A 179 -1.67 10.45 -5.93
N ARG A 180 -0.88 11.19 -6.68
CA ARG A 180 -0.38 12.51 -6.30
C ARG A 180 -1.54 13.51 -6.25
N GLU A 181 -1.36 14.67 -5.65
CA GLU A 181 -2.39 15.70 -5.53
C GLU A 181 -2.96 16.18 -6.87
N ASP A 182 -2.14 16.21 -7.93
CA ASP A 182 -2.57 16.50 -9.30
C ASP A 182 -3.31 15.34 -9.99
N GLY A 183 -3.41 14.17 -9.33
CA GLY A 183 -4.05 12.95 -9.85
C GLY A 183 -3.10 12.02 -10.60
N ALA A 184 -1.81 12.34 -10.72
CA ALA A 184 -0.81 11.45 -11.30
C ALA A 184 -0.65 10.17 -10.47
N VAL A 185 -0.62 9.01 -11.13
CA VAL A 185 -0.39 7.71 -10.49
C VAL A 185 1.05 7.61 -10.04
N GLN A 186 1.23 7.17 -8.79
CA GLN A 186 2.53 6.95 -8.16
C GLN A 186 2.92 5.47 -8.21
N THR A 187 4.23 5.19 -8.10
CA THR A 187 4.83 3.84 -8.07
C THR A 187 5.81 3.73 -6.90
N GLY A 188 6.26 2.51 -6.57
CA GLY A 188 7.14 2.29 -5.44
C GLY A 188 6.44 2.39 -4.09
N TRP A 189 7.16 2.72 -3.03
CA TRP A 189 6.58 2.98 -1.73
C TRP A 189 5.97 4.38 -1.67
N VAL A 190 4.70 4.46 -1.31
CA VAL A 190 3.94 5.71 -1.22
C VAL A 190 3.39 5.87 0.19
N CYS A 191 3.81 6.90 0.91
CA CYS A 191 3.15 7.33 2.14
C CYS A 191 1.82 7.99 1.78
N VAL A 192 0.69 7.40 2.23
CA VAL A 192 -0.65 7.85 1.84
C VAL A 192 -1.23 8.92 2.77
N THR A 193 -0.61 9.15 3.93
CA THR A 193 -1.05 10.11 4.95
C THR A 193 -0.27 11.43 4.91
N GLY A 194 0.86 11.46 4.21
CA GLY A 194 1.76 12.60 4.13
C GLY A 194 2.89 12.33 3.15
N ASP A 195 4.03 12.96 3.35
CA ASP A 195 5.24 12.71 2.56
C ASP A 195 6.06 11.59 3.17
N GLU A 196 6.14 11.53 4.50
CA GLU A 196 6.85 10.54 5.29
C GLU A 196 6.05 10.19 6.55
N SER A 197 6.27 9.01 7.12
CA SER A 197 5.68 8.56 8.38
C SER A 197 6.60 7.54 9.07
N ASP A 198 6.64 7.57 10.40
CA ASP A 198 7.31 6.55 11.22
C ASP A 198 6.50 5.24 11.30
N ASN A 199 5.27 5.23 10.78
CA ASN A 199 4.38 4.08 10.79
C ASN A 199 4.29 3.44 9.41
N ILE A 200 4.74 2.19 9.29
CA ILE A 200 4.68 1.42 8.04
C ILE A 200 3.25 1.23 7.52
N GLU A 201 2.22 1.24 8.38
CA GLU A 201 0.81 1.12 7.97
C GLU A 201 0.34 2.32 7.12
N ASP A 202 1.07 3.44 7.15
CA ASP A 202 0.82 4.60 6.30
C ASP A 202 1.37 4.45 4.87
N TYR A 203 2.14 3.40 4.62
CA TYR A 203 2.73 3.15 3.31
C TYR A 203 1.95 2.14 2.50
N ARG A 204 2.04 2.29 1.17
CA ARG A 204 1.56 1.32 0.18
C ARG A 204 2.68 1.00 -0.79
N LEU A 205 2.85 -0.27 -1.09
CA LEU A 205 3.76 -0.68 -2.17
C LEU A 205 2.96 -0.73 -3.48
N VAL A 206 3.40 0.04 -4.47
CA VAL A 206 2.73 0.22 -5.75
C VAL A 206 3.63 -0.31 -6.87
N ASP A 207 3.09 -1.11 -7.77
CA ASP A 207 3.85 -1.68 -8.87
C ASP A 207 4.09 -0.67 -10.02
N ALA A 208 4.86 -1.09 -11.04
CA ALA A 208 5.15 -0.28 -12.20
C ALA A 208 3.90 0.08 -13.03
N GLU A 209 2.81 -0.70 -12.91
CA GLU A 209 1.51 -0.41 -13.52
C GLU A 209 0.64 0.51 -12.65
N GLY A 210 1.14 0.99 -11.51
CA GLY A 210 0.44 1.88 -10.59
C GLY A 210 -0.54 1.18 -9.65
N LYS A 211 -0.55 -0.16 -9.60
CA LYS A 211 -1.47 -0.93 -8.75
C LYS A 211 -0.88 -1.17 -7.38
N VAL A 212 -1.67 -0.92 -6.34
CA VAL A 212 -1.30 -1.23 -4.96
C VAL A 212 -1.18 -2.75 -4.78
N ARG A 213 -0.04 -3.19 -4.24
CA ARG A 213 0.23 -4.60 -3.97
C ARG A 213 -0.63 -5.14 -2.82
N THR A 214 -0.98 -6.41 -2.92
CA THR A 214 -1.72 -7.16 -1.89
C THR A 214 -1.14 -8.58 -1.77
N GLY A 215 -1.25 -9.19 -0.57
CA GLY A 215 -0.64 -10.50 -0.31
C GLY A 215 0.86 -10.40 -0.01
N TRP A 216 1.57 -11.51 -0.16
CA TRP A 216 3.01 -11.57 0.08
C TRP A 216 3.82 -10.90 -1.04
N TYR A 217 4.75 -10.05 -0.66
CA TYR A 217 5.67 -9.40 -1.57
C TYR A 217 7.02 -9.14 -0.89
N SER A 218 8.13 -9.34 -1.61
CA SER A 218 9.46 -8.96 -1.14
C SER A 218 9.90 -7.68 -1.83
N ALA A 219 10.39 -6.72 -1.06
CA ALA A 219 10.85 -5.43 -1.55
C ALA A 219 11.94 -4.85 -0.65
N GLU A 220 12.73 -3.94 -1.18
CA GLU A 220 13.51 -3.02 -0.36
C GLU A 220 12.52 -2.23 0.53
N PRO A 221 12.82 -2.03 1.83
CA PRO A 221 11.97 -1.24 2.71
C PRO A 221 11.79 0.21 2.24
N PRO A 222 10.75 0.93 2.72
CA PRO A 222 10.65 2.37 2.47
C PRO A 222 11.93 3.08 2.96
N GLU A 223 12.49 3.97 2.15
CA GLU A 223 13.77 4.64 2.43
C GLU A 223 13.77 5.32 3.81
N TYR A 224 12.69 6.02 4.16
CA TYR A 224 12.54 6.71 5.45
C TYR A 224 12.59 5.75 6.65
N LEU A 225 12.16 4.50 6.49
CA LEU A 225 12.15 3.47 7.53
C LEU A 225 13.32 2.49 7.41
N ALA A 226 14.21 2.62 6.43
CA ALA A 226 15.25 1.62 6.10
C ALA A 226 16.14 1.23 7.29
N GLY A 227 16.41 2.17 8.20
CA GLY A 227 17.21 1.92 9.41
C GLY A 227 16.60 0.96 10.44
N HIS A 228 15.36 0.53 10.27
CA HIS A 228 14.67 -0.39 11.17
C HIS A 228 14.64 -1.85 10.68
N TYR A 229 15.29 -2.15 9.55
CA TYR A 229 15.30 -3.46 8.94
C TYR A 229 16.69 -4.07 8.90
N ASP A 230 16.75 -5.40 9.03
CA ASP A 230 18.01 -6.15 9.11
C ASP A 230 18.58 -6.55 7.74
N HIS A 231 17.72 -6.54 6.68
CA HIS A 231 18.09 -6.96 5.34
C HIS A 231 17.74 -5.87 4.31
N ASP A 232 18.52 -5.79 3.23
CA ASP A 232 18.26 -4.87 2.12
C ASP A 232 16.91 -5.14 1.43
N VAL A 233 16.48 -6.41 1.44
CA VAL A 233 15.16 -6.82 0.90
C VAL A 233 14.42 -7.59 1.97
N GLU A 234 13.20 -7.15 2.28
CA GLU A 234 12.35 -7.75 3.30
C GLU A 234 11.05 -8.31 2.70
N TRP A 235 10.43 -9.23 3.43
CA TRP A 235 9.11 -9.73 3.11
C TRP A 235 8.05 -8.94 3.85
N PHE A 236 6.98 -8.59 3.13
CA PHE A 236 5.79 -7.93 3.67
C PHE A 236 4.54 -8.73 3.28
N TYR A 237 3.51 -8.64 4.10
CA TYR A 237 2.19 -9.11 3.74
C TYR A 237 1.21 -7.95 3.77
N PHE A 238 0.57 -7.70 2.62
CA PHE A 238 -0.39 -6.60 2.46
C PHE A 238 -1.82 -7.16 2.48
N ASN A 239 -2.68 -6.53 3.27
CA ASN A 239 -4.11 -6.86 3.28
C ASN A 239 -4.79 -6.46 1.96
N SER A 240 -6.11 -6.71 1.84
CA SER A 240 -6.87 -6.41 0.62
C SER A 240 -6.94 -4.92 0.23
N LYS A 241 -6.52 -4.02 1.12
CA LYS A 241 -6.40 -2.58 0.86
C LYS A 241 -4.94 -2.15 0.60
N GLY A 242 -4.00 -3.09 0.61
CA GLY A 242 -2.57 -2.82 0.45
C GLY A 242 -1.90 -2.24 1.70
N VAL A 243 -2.54 -2.32 2.88
CA VAL A 243 -1.91 -1.96 4.15
C VAL A 243 -1.02 -3.11 4.58
N PRO A 244 0.25 -2.87 4.94
CA PRO A 244 1.11 -3.90 5.51
C PRO A 244 0.52 -4.47 6.80
N GLU A 245 0.62 -5.79 6.99
CA GLU A 245 0.28 -6.43 8.25
C GLU A 245 1.42 -6.17 9.25
N VAL A 246 1.07 -5.70 10.44
CA VAL A 246 2.03 -5.39 11.50
C VAL A 246 1.77 -6.24 12.74
N GLY A 247 2.75 -6.31 13.61
CA GLY A 247 2.68 -6.95 14.91
C GLY A 247 3.02 -5.99 16.04
N PRO A 248 3.19 -6.51 17.25
CA PRO A 248 3.56 -5.72 18.41
C PRO A 248 5.04 -5.33 18.39
N ALA A 249 5.40 -4.36 19.22
CA ALA A 249 6.79 -4.02 19.51
C ALA A 249 7.57 -5.23 20.01
N LYS A 250 8.87 -5.22 19.75
CA LYS A 250 9.82 -6.26 20.16
C LYS A 250 9.63 -6.66 21.63
N GLY A 251 9.62 -7.97 21.93
CA GLY A 251 9.49 -8.51 23.27
C GLY A 251 8.07 -8.50 23.88
N SER A 252 7.04 -7.97 23.18
CA SER A 252 5.68 -7.86 23.71
C SER A 252 4.63 -8.76 23.04
N ALA A 253 5.06 -9.66 22.15
CA ALA A 253 4.19 -10.53 21.37
C ALA A 253 3.30 -11.44 22.22
N LYS A 254 2.03 -11.55 21.84
CA LYS A 254 1.01 -12.41 22.48
C LYS A 254 0.47 -13.43 21.49
N THR A 255 -0.15 -14.48 22.00
CA THR A 255 -0.81 -15.48 21.13
C THR A 255 -1.93 -14.89 20.26
N SER A 256 -2.53 -13.76 20.64
CA SER A 256 -3.50 -13.02 19.84
C SER A 256 -2.89 -12.35 18.61
N ASP A 257 -1.59 -12.12 18.60
CA ASP A 257 -0.87 -11.43 17.53
C ASP A 257 -0.43 -12.40 16.41
N LEU A 258 -0.60 -13.71 16.66
CA LEU A 258 -0.36 -14.74 15.66
C LEU A 258 -1.39 -14.64 14.54
N LYS A 259 -0.92 -14.47 13.30
CA LYS A 259 -1.73 -14.31 12.09
C LYS A 259 -1.73 -15.58 11.24
N ARG A 260 -2.91 -16.05 10.87
CA ARG A 260 -3.03 -17.20 9.96
C ARG A 260 -3.23 -16.72 8.52
N ILE A 261 -2.23 -16.97 7.67
CA ILE A 261 -2.20 -16.55 6.28
C ILE A 261 -1.96 -17.79 5.41
N ASN A 262 -2.85 -18.05 4.45
CA ASN A 262 -2.75 -19.18 3.52
C ASN A 262 -2.52 -20.55 4.22
N GLY A 263 -3.09 -20.73 5.42
CA GLY A 263 -2.97 -21.98 6.20
C GLY A 263 -1.76 -22.04 7.13
N TYR A 264 -0.82 -21.14 7.02
CA TYR A 264 0.37 -21.01 7.87
C TYR A 264 0.19 -19.93 8.91
N THR A 265 0.82 -20.10 10.08
CA THR A 265 0.80 -19.10 11.16
C THR A 265 2.09 -18.28 11.12
N HIS A 266 1.95 -16.96 11.16
CA HIS A 266 3.04 -16.00 11.16
C HIS A 266 2.93 -15.07 12.38
N LEU A 267 4.02 -14.46 12.75
CA LEU A 267 4.09 -13.32 13.65
C LEU A 267 4.83 -12.21 12.92
N PHE A 268 4.34 -10.98 13.03
CA PHE A 268 4.97 -9.81 12.44
C PHE A 268 5.56 -8.93 13.55
N ASN A 269 6.53 -8.10 13.20
CA ASN A 269 7.01 -7.03 14.05
C ASN A 269 6.26 -5.71 13.76
N GLU A 270 6.57 -4.67 14.50
CA GLU A 270 5.97 -3.33 14.37
C GLU A 270 6.28 -2.63 13.05
N TYR A 271 7.31 -3.09 12.31
CA TYR A 271 7.71 -2.56 11.01
C TYR A 271 7.17 -3.39 9.82
N GLY A 272 6.23 -4.31 10.08
CA GLY A 272 5.50 -5.04 9.05
C GLY A 272 6.24 -6.22 8.42
N THR A 273 7.41 -6.61 8.95
CA THR A 273 8.12 -7.81 8.51
C THR A 273 7.78 -9.01 9.37
N PRO A 274 7.71 -10.23 8.82
CA PRO A 274 7.54 -11.43 9.60
C PRO A 274 8.80 -11.67 10.44
N VAL A 275 8.60 -12.18 11.66
CA VAL A 275 9.70 -12.54 12.55
C VAL A 275 10.23 -13.93 12.25
N TYR A 276 11.49 -14.17 12.63
CA TYR A 276 12.24 -15.42 12.45
C TYR A 276 12.77 -15.91 13.81
N GLY A 277 13.31 -17.12 13.84
CA GLY A 277 13.97 -17.68 15.03
C GLY A 277 13.00 -18.07 16.14
N VAL A 278 13.52 -18.13 17.36
CA VAL A 278 12.78 -18.48 18.56
C VAL A 278 12.21 -17.23 19.22
N GLN A 279 10.90 -17.12 19.23
CA GLN A 279 10.19 -15.97 19.74
C GLN A 279 9.56 -16.24 21.09
N LYS A 280 9.73 -15.30 22.02
CA LYS A 280 9.00 -15.26 23.29
C LYS A 280 7.60 -14.73 23.02
N VAL A 281 6.58 -15.55 23.30
CA VAL A 281 5.19 -15.20 23.06
C VAL A 281 4.37 -15.39 24.34
N TYR A 282 3.73 -14.33 24.81
CA TYR A 282 2.90 -14.35 26.01
C TYR A 282 1.57 -15.07 25.75
N THR A 283 1.24 -16.01 26.62
CA THR A 283 -0.03 -16.73 26.62
C THR A 283 -1.09 -16.05 27.47
N ASN A 284 -0.64 -15.27 28.46
CA ASN A 284 -1.44 -14.34 29.29
C ASN A 284 -0.54 -13.19 29.78
N SER A 285 -0.97 -12.43 30.77
CA SER A 285 -0.24 -11.25 31.28
C SER A 285 1.13 -11.55 31.91
N SER A 286 1.39 -12.79 32.34
CA SER A 286 2.60 -13.17 33.07
C SER A 286 3.27 -14.45 32.57
N GLU A 287 2.55 -15.28 31.81
CA GLU A 287 3.06 -16.53 31.28
C GLU A 287 3.41 -16.41 29.81
N TYR A 288 4.53 -16.97 29.41
CA TYR A 288 5.00 -17.01 28.06
C TYR A 288 5.58 -18.39 27.71
N THR A 289 5.79 -18.62 26.43
CA THR A 289 6.47 -19.81 25.90
C THR A 289 7.16 -19.48 24.59
N ALA A 290 8.05 -20.39 24.18
CA ALA A 290 8.73 -20.27 22.90
C ALA A 290 7.80 -20.69 21.74
N TYR A 291 7.94 -19.98 20.61
CA TYR A 291 7.51 -20.40 19.29
C TYR A 291 8.68 -20.26 18.33
N TYR A 292 8.75 -21.13 17.33
CA TYR A 292 9.82 -21.10 16.34
C TYR A 292 9.26 -20.80 14.94
N PHE A 293 9.78 -19.76 14.30
CA PHE A 293 9.33 -19.29 12.98
C PHE A 293 10.35 -19.59 11.86
N GLY A 294 11.28 -20.51 12.12
CA GLY A 294 12.31 -20.86 11.14
C GLY A 294 13.40 -19.79 11.03
N ASN A 295 14.17 -19.86 9.96
CA ASN A 295 15.22 -18.90 9.64
C ASN A 295 14.85 -18.15 8.36
N TYR A 296 15.32 -16.92 8.23
CA TYR A 296 15.11 -16.13 7.00
C TYR A 296 15.49 -16.96 5.75
N PRO A 297 14.66 -16.92 4.69
CA PRO A 297 13.41 -16.18 4.51
C PRO A 297 12.12 -16.93 4.93
N GLN A 298 12.22 -18.09 5.57
CA GLN A 298 11.07 -18.87 6.03
C GLN A 298 10.55 -18.31 7.35
N SER A 299 9.33 -17.81 7.38
CA SER A 299 8.72 -17.08 8.51
C SER A 299 7.47 -17.74 9.08
N SER A 300 7.18 -18.99 8.74
CA SER A 300 6.01 -19.68 9.29
C SER A 300 6.33 -20.41 10.58
N MET A 301 5.39 -20.41 11.52
CA MET A 301 5.46 -21.17 12.77
C MET A 301 5.69 -22.67 12.50
N LEU A 302 6.70 -23.22 13.12
CA LEU A 302 7.12 -24.61 12.95
C LEU A 302 6.70 -25.49 14.14
N THR A 303 6.51 -26.78 13.90
CA THR A 303 6.15 -27.79 14.89
C THR A 303 7.06 -29.01 14.74
N GLY A 304 7.30 -29.77 15.82
CA GLY A 304 8.17 -30.94 15.79
C GLY A 304 9.54 -30.71 16.38
N LYS A 305 10.53 -31.51 15.98
CA LYS A 305 11.89 -31.47 16.51
C LYS A 305 12.81 -30.67 15.57
N TYR A 306 13.59 -29.76 16.12
CA TYR A 306 14.58 -28.96 15.39
C TYR A 306 15.89 -28.89 16.18
N ASN A 307 16.99 -28.69 15.45
CA ASN A 307 18.23 -28.26 16.06
C ASN A 307 18.42 -26.78 15.77
N ILE A 308 18.49 -25.98 16.83
CA ILE A 308 18.61 -24.53 16.77
C ILE A 308 19.95 -24.12 17.36
N THR A 309 20.65 -23.22 16.71
CA THR A 309 21.98 -22.74 17.16
C THR A 309 21.77 -21.52 18.06
N GLU A 310 22.28 -21.60 19.28
CA GLU A 310 22.32 -20.53 20.28
C GLU A 310 23.75 -20.33 20.74
N GLY A 311 24.26 -19.09 20.70
CA GLY A 311 25.64 -18.80 21.07
C GLY A 311 26.71 -19.67 20.34
N GLY A 312 26.43 -20.11 19.12
CA GLY A 312 27.32 -21.01 18.35
C GLY A 312 27.17 -22.49 18.70
N VAL A 313 26.29 -22.88 19.63
CA VAL A 313 26.05 -24.28 20.04
C VAL A 313 24.70 -24.74 19.48
N SER A 314 24.69 -25.95 18.90
CA SER A 314 23.44 -26.57 18.39
C SER A 314 22.69 -27.25 19.53
N TRP A 315 21.47 -26.81 19.77
CA TRP A 315 20.55 -27.33 20.78
C TRP A 315 19.36 -28.05 20.16
N PRO A 316 18.98 -29.27 20.61
CA PRO A 316 17.72 -29.90 20.23
C PRO A 316 16.53 -29.18 20.86
N TYR A 317 15.51 -28.93 20.03
CA TYR A 317 14.24 -28.33 20.41
C TYR A 317 13.07 -29.22 20.05
N TYR A 318 11.98 -29.10 20.81
CA TYR A 318 10.71 -29.72 20.50
C TYR A 318 9.55 -28.75 20.68
N PHE A 319 8.81 -28.50 19.59
CA PHE A 319 7.59 -27.71 19.56
C PHE A 319 6.38 -28.63 19.33
N ASN A 320 5.35 -28.51 20.17
CA ASN A 320 4.17 -29.37 20.07
C ASN A 320 3.31 -29.06 18.82
N SER A 321 2.20 -29.78 18.63
CA SER A 321 1.32 -29.62 17.47
C SER A 321 0.64 -28.24 17.35
N THR A 322 0.68 -27.41 18.40
CA THR A 322 0.18 -26.02 18.41
C THR A 322 1.29 -25.00 18.25
N GLY A 323 2.53 -25.44 17.99
CA GLY A 323 3.72 -24.60 17.82
C GLY A 323 4.36 -24.12 19.11
N LYS A 324 3.78 -24.46 20.28
CA LYS A 324 4.34 -24.06 21.58
C LYS A 324 5.57 -24.90 21.92
N GLY A 325 6.62 -24.26 22.41
CA GLY A 325 7.75 -24.93 23.02
C GLY A 325 7.30 -25.84 24.16
N TYR A 326 7.63 -27.13 24.05
CA TYR A 326 7.17 -28.13 25.01
C TYR A 326 7.91 -28.01 26.34
N THR A 327 7.17 -28.08 27.45
CA THR A 327 7.72 -28.17 28.82
C THR A 327 7.35 -29.50 29.43
N GLY A 328 8.35 -30.27 29.83
CA GLY A 328 8.18 -31.58 30.43
C GLY A 328 8.96 -32.69 29.72
N VAL A 329 8.55 -33.95 29.91
CA VAL A 329 9.22 -35.12 29.35
C VAL A 329 8.57 -35.56 28.05
N TYR A 330 9.34 -35.57 26.96
CA TYR A 330 8.91 -36.11 25.68
C TYR A 330 10.02 -37.07 25.14
N ASP A 331 9.62 -38.26 24.73
CA ASP A 331 10.49 -39.28 24.18
C ASP A 331 11.70 -39.59 25.09
N ASN A 332 11.49 -39.63 26.41
CA ASN A 332 12.49 -39.80 27.47
C ASN A 332 13.51 -38.67 27.64
N TYR A 333 13.30 -37.53 27.04
CA TYR A 333 14.13 -36.34 27.19
C TYR A 333 13.36 -35.23 27.90
N LEU A 334 14.09 -34.40 28.64
CA LEU A 334 13.52 -33.27 29.35
C LEU A 334 13.63 -32.01 28.51
N TYR A 335 12.50 -31.36 28.30
CA TYR A 335 12.44 -30.07 27.60
C TYR A 335 11.85 -28.99 28.52
N TYR A 336 12.30 -27.75 28.34
CA TYR A 336 11.70 -26.57 28.96
C TYR A 336 11.54 -25.48 27.90
N MET A 337 10.32 -25.02 27.72
CA MET A 337 9.95 -24.06 26.64
C MET A 337 10.50 -24.45 25.27
N GLY A 338 10.53 -25.74 24.99
CA GLY A 338 11.07 -26.32 23.75
C GLY A 338 12.53 -26.76 23.83
N LYS A 339 13.39 -26.09 24.59
CA LYS A 339 14.83 -26.37 24.68
C LYS A 339 15.13 -27.64 25.49
N LEU A 340 15.97 -28.51 24.96
CA LEU A 340 16.43 -29.70 25.66
C LEU A 340 17.27 -29.32 26.89
N GLN A 341 16.93 -29.89 28.03
CA GLN A 341 17.69 -29.76 29.29
C GLN A 341 18.71 -30.88 29.42
N LYS A 342 19.95 -30.55 29.75
CA LYS A 342 21.08 -31.50 29.85
C LYS A 342 21.88 -31.23 31.14
N ALA A 343 22.33 -32.27 31.82
CA ALA A 343 23.35 -32.11 32.85
C ALA A 343 24.66 -31.62 32.27
N ASP A 344 25.42 -30.85 33.02
CA ASP A 344 26.72 -30.38 32.64
C ASP A 344 27.68 -31.55 32.35
N SER A 345 28.65 -31.40 31.47
CA SER A 345 29.53 -32.46 30.99
C SER A 345 30.31 -33.18 32.11
N GLY A 346 30.56 -32.48 33.23
CA GLY A 346 31.24 -33.03 34.43
C GLY A 346 30.33 -33.69 35.43
N SER A 347 28.98 -33.50 35.36
CA SER A 347 28.05 -33.86 36.46
C SER A 347 27.47 -35.26 36.34
N LYS A 348 27.55 -35.98 35.24
CA LYS A 348 26.86 -37.22 34.85
C LYS A 348 25.34 -37.12 34.94
N TYR A 349 24.78 -36.71 36.05
CA TYR A 349 23.36 -36.46 36.31
C TYR A 349 23.19 -35.18 37.10
N GLU A 350 22.12 -34.45 36.80
CA GLU A 350 21.67 -33.28 37.55
C GLU A 350 20.15 -33.32 37.72
N VAL A 351 19.65 -32.61 38.76
CA VAL A 351 18.24 -32.48 39.01
C VAL A 351 17.74 -31.12 38.59
N PHE A 352 16.74 -31.11 37.72
CA PHE A 352 16.07 -29.88 37.28
C PHE A 352 14.69 -29.75 37.92
N SER A 353 14.40 -28.58 38.51
CA SER A 353 13.08 -28.22 39.07
C SER A 353 12.25 -27.56 38.00
N VAL A 354 11.40 -28.31 37.29
CA VAL A 354 10.54 -27.81 36.21
C VAL A 354 9.21 -27.32 36.78
N PRO A 355 8.77 -26.08 36.47
CA PRO A 355 7.46 -25.56 36.92
C PRO A 355 6.30 -26.48 36.51
N ASN A 356 5.35 -26.68 37.42
CA ASN A 356 4.16 -27.50 37.21
C ASN A 356 2.98 -26.88 38.01
N GLY A 357 2.33 -25.87 37.43
CA GLY A 357 1.37 -25.01 38.11
C GLY A 357 2.03 -24.27 39.28
N ASN A 358 1.46 -24.37 40.49
CA ASN A 358 2.00 -23.72 41.69
C ASN A 358 3.10 -24.56 42.41
N SER A 359 3.61 -25.59 41.75
CA SER A 359 4.62 -26.50 42.28
C SER A 359 5.71 -26.81 41.28
N TYR A 360 6.67 -27.64 41.64
CA TYR A 360 7.74 -28.09 40.76
C TYR A 360 7.75 -29.61 40.66
N LYS A 361 8.18 -30.13 39.51
CA LYS A 361 8.57 -31.53 39.34
C LYS A 361 10.06 -31.59 39.13
N ASN A 362 10.75 -32.36 39.96
CA ASN A 362 12.20 -32.52 39.95
C ASN A 362 12.58 -33.73 39.10
N TYR A 363 13.21 -33.50 37.95
CA TYR A 363 13.64 -34.58 37.04
C TYR A 363 15.15 -34.79 37.09
N VAL A 364 15.57 -36.03 37.13
CA VAL A 364 16.98 -36.40 37.10
C VAL A 364 17.41 -36.67 35.65
N VAL A 365 18.32 -35.86 35.15
CA VAL A 365 18.73 -35.83 33.74
C VAL A 365 20.22 -36.09 33.59
N ASN A 366 20.61 -36.81 32.53
CA ASN A 366 22.03 -37.05 32.21
C ASN A 366 22.58 -36.00 31.24
N THR A 367 23.84 -36.10 30.89
CA THR A 367 24.55 -35.18 29.96
C THR A 367 24.05 -35.21 28.53
N SER A 368 23.21 -36.17 28.12
CA SER A 368 22.53 -36.20 26.82
C SER A 368 21.10 -35.66 26.87
N GLY A 369 20.61 -35.21 28.04
CA GLY A 369 19.22 -34.73 28.23
C GLY A 369 18.23 -35.85 28.51
N LYS A 370 18.68 -37.11 28.61
CA LYS A 370 17.80 -38.25 28.88
C LYS A 370 17.49 -38.37 30.39
N ILE A 371 16.22 -38.52 30.72
CA ILE A 371 15.79 -38.68 32.12
C ILE A 371 16.06 -40.08 32.64
N ALA A 372 16.43 -40.17 33.92
CA ALA A 372 16.48 -41.43 34.67
C ALA A 372 15.07 -41.84 35.09
N LYS A 373 14.61 -43.05 34.73
CA LYS A 373 13.28 -43.55 35.03
C LYS A 373 13.34 -44.86 35.83
N ASN A 374 12.56 -44.94 36.93
CA ASN A 374 12.40 -46.12 37.74
C ASN A 374 13.75 -46.77 38.11
N THR A 375 14.71 -45.94 38.54
CA THR A 375 16.09 -46.37 38.78
C THR A 375 16.73 -45.50 39.85
N THR A 376 17.91 -45.97 40.34
CA THR A 376 18.79 -45.16 41.18
C THR A 376 20.09 -44.91 40.40
N VAL A 377 20.44 -43.63 40.25
CA VAL A 377 21.65 -43.18 39.59
C VAL A 377 22.53 -42.39 40.56
N LYS A 378 23.81 -42.18 40.21
CA LYS A 378 24.72 -41.33 40.97
C LYS A 378 25.30 -40.24 40.08
N ASP A 379 25.42 -39.05 40.65
CA ASP A 379 26.13 -37.95 40.02
C ASP A 379 27.67 -38.17 40.11
N SER A 380 28.46 -37.18 39.62
CA SER A 380 29.93 -37.25 39.71
C SER A 380 30.46 -37.15 41.14
N ASN A 381 29.75 -36.63 42.07
CA ASN A 381 30.08 -36.47 43.50
C ASN A 381 29.66 -37.67 44.35
N GLY A 382 28.94 -38.63 43.73
CA GLY A 382 28.47 -39.84 44.37
C GLY A 382 27.09 -39.73 44.99
N VAL A 383 26.41 -38.61 44.92
CA VAL A 383 25.04 -38.41 45.42
C VAL A 383 24.10 -39.33 44.63
N LYS A 384 23.23 -40.03 45.36
CA LYS A 384 22.30 -41.01 44.79
C LYS A 384 20.93 -40.35 44.55
N TYR A 385 20.41 -40.48 43.37
CA TYR A 385 19.07 -40.02 43.00
C TYR A 385 18.20 -41.21 42.62
N LYS A 386 17.12 -41.46 43.38
CA LYS A 386 16.11 -42.47 43.08
C LYS A 386 14.89 -41.82 42.41
N THR A 387 14.46 -42.37 41.27
CA THR A 387 13.34 -41.83 40.47
C THR A 387 12.21 -42.83 40.36
N ASN A 388 10.97 -42.29 40.15
CA ASN A 388 9.79 -43.08 39.79
C ASN A 388 9.73 -43.40 38.27
N SER A 389 8.65 -44.07 37.88
CA SER A 389 8.38 -44.42 36.46
C SER A 389 8.26 -43.25 35.51
N SER A 390 7.93 -42.07 36.01
CA SER A 390 7.86 -40.82 35.26
C SER A 390 9.18 -40.05 35.22
N GLY A 391 10.22 -40.53 35.90
CA GLY A 391 11.52 -39.87 36.02
C GLY A 391 11.58 -38.77 37.09
N VAL A 392 10.55 -38.62 37.88
CA VAL A 392 10.51 -37.63 38.98
C VAL A 392 11.35 -38.19 40.17
N LEU A 393 12.20 -37.35 40.74
CA LEU A 393 13.01 -37.64 41.93
C LEU A 393 12.10 -37.97 43.11
N THR A 394 12.40 -39.05 43.81
CA THR A 394 11.67 -39.52 45.03
C THR A 394 12.56 -39.58 46.25
N LYS A 395 13.84 -39.84 46.09
CA LYS A 395 14.84 -39.87 47.15
C LYS A 395 16.18 -39.34 46.69
N GLU A 396 16.90 -38.67 47.61
CA GLU A 396 18.28 -38.26 47.49
C GLU A 396 19.07 -38.86 48.68
N ASP A 397 20.16 -39.54 48.43
CA ASP A 397 20.96 -40.29 49.40
C ASP A 397 20.11 -41.12 50.39
N ASP A 398 19.09 -41.82 49.86
CA ASP A 398 18.13 -42.67 50.56
C ASP A 398 17.11 -41.92 51.42
N GLU A 399 17.17 -40.61 51.55
CA GLU A 399 16.18 -39.77 52.21
C GLU A 399 15.05 -39.36 51.24
N SER A 400 13.83 -39.28 51.74
CA SER A 400 12.68 -38.83 50.92
C SER A 400 12.78 -37.33 50.63
N VAL A 401 12.62 -36.96 49.36
CA VAL A 401 12.68 -35.56 48.89
C VAL A 401 11.27 -34.99 48.95
N ASP A 402 11.11 -33.95 49.74
CA ASP A 402 9.86 -33.20 49.86
C ASP A 402 10.11 -31.78 49.32
N GLY A 403 9.93 -31.64 48.01
CA GLY A 403 9.87 -30.33 47.34
C GLY A 403 11.16 -29.48 47.31
N GLY A 404 12.34 -30.08 47.38
CA GLY A 404 13.62 -29.35 47.35
C GLY A 404 13.75 -28.48 46.08
N SER A 405 14.41 -27.35 46.22
CA SER A 405 14.76 -26.48 45.07
C SER A 405 16.08 -26.93 44.48
N TYR A 406 16.05 -27.39 43.23
CA TYR A 406 17.22 -27.80 42.45
C TYR A 406 17.50 -26.78 41.34
N ARG A 407 18.33 -27.15 40.37
CA ARG A 407 18.66 -26.29 39.25
C ARG A 407 17.39 -25.90 38.48
N SER A 408 17.22 -24.62 38.25
CA SER A 408 16.18 -24.13 37.34
C SER A 408 16.52 -24.55 35.89
N PRO A 409 15.53 -24.94 35.09
CA PRO A 409 15.77 -25.21 33.68
C PRO A 409 16.20 -23.96 32.93
N GLU A 410 16.96 -24.16 31.86
CA GLU A 410 17.45 -23.10 30.99
C GLU A 410 16.38 -22.71 29.99
N GLU A 411 16.12 -21.40 29.91
CA GLU A 411 15.26 -20.85 28.87
C GLU A 411 15.95 -20.87 27.50
N PRO A 412 15.18 -20.82 26.40
CA PRO A 412 15.72 -20.50 25.10
C PRO A 412 16.43 -19.14 25.07
N GLU A 413 17.38 -18.98 24.16
CA GLU A 413 17.81 -17.66 23.71
C GLU A 413 16.71 -17.07 22.83
N TRP A 414 16.32 -15.84 23.11
CA TRP A 414 15.18 -15.22 22.46
C TRP A 414 15.61 -14.29 21.34
N ASP A 415 15.14 -14.54 20.11
CA ASP A 415 15.45 -13.66 18.97
C ASP A 415 14.69 -12.33 19.01
N ASN A 416 13.72 -12.18 19.93
CA ASN A 416 12.94 -10.96 20.14
C ASN A 416 13.18 -10.26 21.48
N GLU A 417 14.35 -10.44 22.09
CA GLU A 417 14.79 -9.68 23.28
C GLU A 417 15.98 -8.77 23.01
#